data_030544bd15db9608d4ec4448a70131a1
#
_entry.id   030544bd15db9608d4ec4448a70131a1
#
_cell.length_a   1.000
_cell.length_b   1.000
_cell.length_c   1.000
_cell.angle_alpha   90.00
_cell.angle_beta   90.00
_cell.angle_gamma   90.00
#
_symmetry.space_group_name_H-M   'P 1'
#
loop_
_entity.id
_entity.type
_entity.pdbx_description
1 polymer ?
#
loop_
_entity_poly.entity_id
_entity_poly.type
_entity_poly.pdbx_seq_one_letter_code
_entity_poly.pdbx_strand_id
1 'polypeptide(L)'
;MKNLSLFLIFILFSFQNSFSFQNSIKPLLLAPVFSDHMVLQQKSDVSIWGSTSPNQDVFVAASWDEKVITKSDKDGEWNIKIKTPSYGGPYNISVISLKDTILLDDVLIGEVWLASGQSNMQWKLSNRLVNQEQEIANANYNQIRMFTVPLDLTGEKIKNSKWKISNSENVKLFSAVGYFFAKRLHVDINVPIGIINTSWGGTRVEAWTSLKKLRTLNATKDIISNLDLNADNNQNNKKVNDANA
;
A
#
# COMPACT_ATOMS: atom_id res chain seq x y z
N MET A 1 6.74 -1.02 -88.85
CA MET A 1 5.65 -0.87 -87.86
C MET A 1 5.94 -1.85 -86.73
N LYS A 2 6.53 -1.39 -85.65
CA LYS A 2 6.92 -2.23 -84.50
C LYS A 2 6.15 -1.74 -83.28
N ASN A 3 5.29 -2.62 -82.70
CA ASN A 3 4.52 -2.35 -81.52
C ASN A 3 5.45 -2.49 -80.26
N LEU A 4 5.60 -1.40 -79.55
CA LEU A 4 6.32 -1.39 -78.24
C LEU A 4 5.30 -1.60 -77.14
N SER A 5 5.34 -2.80 -76.55
CA SER A 5 4.49 -3.14 -75.42
C SER A 5 5.15 -2.63 -74.15
N LEU A 6 4.53 -1.67 -73.48
CA LEU A 6 4.97 -1.14 -72.19
C LEU A 6 4.53 -2.08 -71.07
N PHE A 7 5.49 -2.76 -70.43
CA PHE A 7 5.24 -3.56 -69.24
C PHE A 7 5.33 -2.67 -67.97
N LEU A 8 4.18 -2.37 -67.41
CA LEU A 8 4.10 -1.64 -66.11
C LEU A 8 4.30 -2.62 -64.98
N ILE A 9 5.45 -2.60 -64.33
CA ILE A 9 5.69 -3.37 -63.10
C ILE A 9 5.15 -2.57 -61.95
N PHE A 10 4.02 -3.02 -61.36
CA PHE A 10 3.50 -2.53 -60.09
C PHE A 10 4.30 -3.17 -58.96
N ILE A 11 5.22 -2.41 -58.35
CA ILE A 11 5.91 -2.80 -57.12
C ILE A 11 4.94 -2.46 -55.98
N LEU A 12 4.24 -3.48 -55.48
CA LEU A 12 3.50 -3.41 -54.23
C LEU A 12 4.51 -3.37 -53.07
N PHE A 13 4.82 -2.18 -52.57
CA PHE A 13 5.45 -2.00 -51.30
C PHE A 13 4.43 -2.33 -50.19
N SER A 14 4.43 -3.57 -49.73
CA SER A 14 3.75 -3.93 -48.48
C SER A 14 4.52 -3.33 -47.30
N PHE A 15 4.06 -2.16 -46.85
CA PHE A 15 4.44 -1.64 -45.52
C PHE A 15 3.92 -2.61 -44.48
N GLN A 16 4.75 -3.55 -44.04
CA GLN A 16 4.52 -4.27 -42.80
C GLN A 16 4.77 -3.27 -41.66
N ASN A 17 3.69 -2.64 -41.19
CA ASN A 17 3.71 -1.98 -39.87
C ASN A 17 3.92 -3.04 -38.82
N SER A 18 5.17 -3.36 -38.53
CA SER A 18 5.55 -4.08 -37.33
C SER A 18 5.21 -3.17 -36.14
N PHE A 19 3.98 -3.31 -35.62
CA PHE A 19 3.66 -2.81 -34.30
C PHE A 19 4.54 -3.59 -33.32
N SER A 20 5.73 -3.07 -33.06
CA SER A 20 6.53 -3.48 -31.93
C SER A 20 5.75 -3.08 -30.67
N PHE A 21 5.03 -4.03 -30.06
CA PHE A 21 4.57 -3.89 -28.70
C PHE A 21 5.84 -3.79 -27.85
N GLN A 22 6.30 -2.57 -27.67
CA GLN A 22 7.33 -2.26 -26.71
C GLN A 22 6.69 -2.45 -25.34
N ASN A 23 6.69 -3.71 -24.85
CA ASN A 23 6.34 -4.00 -23.47
C ASN A 23 7.34 -3.22 -22.59
N SER A 24 6.95 -2.02 -22.19
CA SER A 24 7.74 -1.26 -21.23
C SER A 24 7.84 -2.09 -19.96
N ILE A 25 9.05 -2.50 -19.62
CA ILE A 25 9.31 -3.23 -18.39
C ILE A 25 8.91 -2.32 -17.23
N LYS A 26 7.89 -2.72 -16.48
CA LYS A 26 7.49 -2.02 -15.26
C LYS A 26 8.46 -2.40 -14.13
N PRO A 27 8.91 -1.44 -13.31
CA PRO A 27 9.77 -1.75 -12.16
C PRO A 27 9.03 -2.61 -11.15
N LEU A 28 9.78 -3.36 -10.37
CA LEU A 28 9.26 -4.03 -9.18
C LEU A 28 8.94 -2.98 -8.12
N LEU A 29 7.70 -2.98 -7.63
CA LEU A 29 7.22 -2.09 -6.58
C LEU A 29 6.53 -2.89 -5.48
N LEU A 30 6.67 -2.45 -4.25
CA LEU A 30 5.90 -2.92 -3.10
C LEU A 30 4.82 -1.91 -2.72
N ALA A 31 3.73 -2.39 -2.13
CA ALA A 31 2.78 -1.49 -1.50
C ALA A 31 3.48 -0.68 -0.39
N PRO A 32 3.16 0.62 -0.22
CA PRO A 32 3.90 1.53 0.66
C PRO A 32 3.99 1.11 2.13
N VAL A 33 3.08 0.24 2.56
CA VAL A 33 3.10 -0.32 3.92
C VAL A 33 4.28 -1.27 4.15
N PHE A 34 4.89 -1.80 3.07
CA PHE A 34 6.09 -2.63 3.17
C PHE A 34 7.33 -1.76 2.96
N SER A 35 7.97 -1.41 4.04
CA SER A 35 9.20 -0.64 4.05
C SER A 35 10.07 -1.04 5.24
N ASP A 36 11.30 -0.57 5.27
CA ASP A 36 12.19 -0.75 6.41
C ASP A 36 11.49 -0.39 7.72
N HIS A 37 11.92 -0.99 8.80
CA HIS A 37 11.39 -0.81 10.15
C HIS A 37 9.97 -1.32 10.37
N MET A 38 9.34 -2.01 9.41
CA MET A 38 7.98 -2.54 9.57
C MET A 38 7.91 -3.64 10.65
N VAL A 39 6.69 -3.86 11.16
CA VAL A 39 6.37 -5.04 11.96
C VAL A 39 5.37 -5.88 11.17
N LEU A 40 5.61 -7.20 11.13
CA LEU A 40 4.67 -8.18 10.60
C LEU A 40 4.04 -8.97 11.74
N GLN A 41 2.77 -9.36 11.56
CA GLN A 41 2.04 -10.16 12.55
C GLN A 41 2.74 -11.49 12.78
N GLN A 42 2.97 -11.86 14.03
CA GLN A 42 3.58 -13.14 14.42
C GLN A 42 2.66 -14.33 14.18
N LYS A 43 3.25 -15.53 13.98
CA LYS A 43 2.55 -16.83 13.87
C LYS A 43 1.37 -16.79 12.90
N SER A 44 1.57 -16.14 11.75
CA SER A 44 0.52 -15.84 10.79
C SER A 44 0.99 -16.05 9.35
N ASP A 45 0.04 -16.27 8.45
CA ASP A 45 0.26 -16.20 7.01
C ASP A 45 0.05 -14.74 6.56
N VAL A 46 1.13 -13.96 6.50
CA VAL A 46 1.08 -12.53 6.18
C VAL A 46 1.10 -12.35 4.67
N SER A 47 0.16 -11.59 4.14
CA SER A 47 0.16 -11.20 2.72
C SER A 47 1.17 -10.08 2.48
N ILE A 48 1.99 -10.25 1.42
CA ILE A 48 2.84 -9.19 0.84
C ILE A 48 2.40 -9.02 -0.61
N TRP A 49 2.31 -7.78 -1.08
CA TRP A 49 1.83 -7.49 -2.43
C TRP A 49 2.49 -6.26 -3.03
N GLY A 50 2.37 -6.16 -4.34
CA GLY A 50 2.93 -5.07 -5.11
C GLY A 50 2.69 -5.25 -6.60
N SER A 51 3.51 -4.61 -7.42
CA SER A 51 3.41 -4.69 -8.87
C SER A 51 4.77 -4.85 -9.53
N THR A 52 4.77 -5.40 -10.74
CA THR A 52 5.92 -5.54 -11.63
C THR A 52 5.42 -5.65 -13.08
N SER A 53 6.26 -6.07 -14.03
CA SER A 53 5.78 -6.39 -15.37
C SER A 53 4.81 -7.58 -15.35
N PRO A 54 3.83 -7.65 -16.29
CA PRO A 54 2.88 -8.75 -16.35
C PRO A 54 3.53 -10.13 -16.52
N ASN A 55 2.92 -11.15 -15.92
CA ASN A 55 3.31 -12.55 -16.06
C ASN A 55 4.77 -12.86 -15.66
N GLN A 56 5.34 -12.11 -14.70
CA GLN A 56 6.69 -12.32 -14.20
C GLN A 56 6.67 -13.08 -12.86
N ASP A 57 7.68 -13.90 -12.67
CA ASP A 57 7.89 -14.55 -11.38
C ASP A 57 8.40 -13.53 -10.36
N VAL A 58 7.87 -13.63 -9.14
CA VAL A 58 8.24 -12.80 -7.99
C VAL A 58 8.68 -13.74 -6.86
N PHE A 59 9.92 -13.63 -6.45
CA PHE A 59 10.52 -14.39 -5.36
C PHE A 59 10.54 -13.52 -4.11
N VAL A 60 10.07 -14.07 -2.99
CA VAL A 60 10.19 -13.44 -1.68
C VAL A 60 10.96 -14.37 -0.76
N ALA A 61 12.04 -13.87 -0.18
CA ALA A 61 12.86 -14.61 0.77
C ALA A 61 13.07 -13.79 2.04
N ALA A 62 12.85 -14.41 3.17
CA ALA A 62 13.01 -13.81 4.49
C ALA A 62 14.14 -14.49 5.27
N SER A 63 14.86 -13.74 6.08
CA SER A 63 16.02 -14.22 6.82
C SER A 63 15.71 -15.23 7.94
N TRP A 64 14.42 -15.52 8.17
CA TRP A 64 13.95 -16.61 9.05
C TRP A 64 13.64 -17.91 8.29
N ASP A 65 14.32 -18.14 7.15
CA ASP A 65 14.24 -19.32 6.30
C ASP A 65 12.91 -19.52 5.54
N GLU A 66 12.08 -18.50 5.42
CA GLU A 66 10.89 -18.54 4.56
C GLU A 66 11.24 -18.10 3.14
N LYS A 67 10.85 -18.93 2.15
CA LYS A 67 11.08 -18.64 0.72
C LYS A 67 9.85 -19.06 -0.05
N VAL A 68 9.29 -18.13 -0.79
CA VAL A 68 8.06 -18.33 -1.56
C VAL A 68 8.17 -17.68 -2.94
N ILE A 69 7.36 -18.18 -3.88
CA ILE A 69 7.29 -17.66 -5.24
C ILE A 69 5.83 -17.46 -5.64
N THR A 70 5.57 -16.40 -6.38
CA THR A 70 4.29 -16.14 -7.04
C THR A 70 4.53 -15.61 -8.45
N LYS A 71 3.46 -15.38 -9.19
CA LYS A 71 3.52 -14.75 -10.52
C LYS A 71 2.59 -13.54 -10.54
N SER A 72 3.06 -12.44 -11.14
CA SER A 72 2.20 -11.29 -11.41
C SER A 72 1.15 -11.65 -12.46
N ASP A 73 -0.02 -11.04 -12.33
CA ASP A 73 -1.13 -11.22 -13.27
C ASP A 73 -0.92 -10.42 -14.60
N LYS A 74 -1.96 -10.39 -15.44
CA LYS A 74 -1.94 -9.67 -16.72
C LYS A 74 -1.78 -8.15 -16.58
N ASP A 75 -2.10 -7.59 -15.42
CA ASP A 75 -2.01 -6.15 -15.12
C ASP A 75 -0.68 -5.82 -14.39
N GLY A 76 0.08 -6.87 -14.03
CA GLY A 76 1.35 -6.79 -13.33
C GLY A 76 1.23 -6.79 -11.82
N GLU A 77 0.03 -6.98 -11.27
CA GLU A 77 -0.20 -7.06 -9.83
C GLU A 77 0.14 -8.45 -9.29
N TRP A 78 0.71 -8.50 -8.10
CA TRP A 78 1.05 -9.76 -7.44
C TRP A 78 0.75 -9.71 -5.94
N ASN A 79 0.46 -10.88 -5.39
CA ASN A 79 0.24 -11.10 -3.96
C ASN A 79 0.81 -12.48 -3.59
N ILE A 80 1.39 -12.57 -2.40
CA ILE A 80 1.93 -13.80 -1.86
C ILE A 80 1.75 -13.83 -0.35
N LYS A 81 1.62 -15.01 0.24
CA LYS A 81 1.64 -15.20 1.69
C LYS A 81 2.97 -15.76 2.13
N ILE A 82 3.52 -15.19 3.19
CA ILE A 82 4.70 -15.71 3.88
C ILE A 82 4.33 -16.09 5.31
N LYS A 83 4.88 -17.20 5.80
CA LYS A 83 4.73 -17.60 7.19
C LYS A 83 5.69 -16.84 8.08
N THR A 84 5.17 -16.25 9.14
CA THR A 84 5.97 -15.56 10.14
C THR A 84 6.19 -16.44 11.37
N PRO A 85 7.39 -16.44 11.96
CA PRO A 85 7.68 -17.14 13.21
C PRO A 85 7.01 -16.46 14.42
N SER A 86 7.36 -16.88 15.60
CA SER A 86 7.12 -16.14 16.84
C SER A 86 7.83 -14.79 16.80
N TYR A 87 7.38 -13.86 17.64
CA TYR A 87 7.96 -12.52 17.73
C TYR A 87 9.50 -12.53 17.85
N GLY A 88 10.12 -11.52 17.29
CA GLY A 88 11.58 -11.36 17.26
C GLY A 88 12.05 -10.43 16.16
N GLY A 89 13.33 -10.54 15.84
CA GLY A 89 14.02 -9.71 14.85
C GLY A 89 15.18 -8.93 15.48
N PRO A 90 15.84 -8.04 14.72
CA PRO A 90 15.47 -7.66 13.35
C PRO A 90 15.75 -8.73 12.29
N TYR A 91 14.91 -8.76 11.29
CA TYR A 91 14.99 -9.63 10.12
C TYR A 91 15.10 -8.80 8.85
N ASN A 92 15.48 -9.48 7.74
CA ASN A 92 15.48 -8.88 6.41
C ASN A 92 14.55 -9.67 5.49
N ILE A 93 13.96 -8.99 4.51
CA ILE A 93 13.15 -9.60 3.46
C ILE A 93 13.68 -9.10 2.11
N SER A 94 13.97 -9.99 1.19
CA SER A 94 14.29 -9.68 -0.20
C SER A 94 13.11 -10.03 -1.11
N VAL A 95 12.78 -9.13 -2.03
CA VAL A 95 11.78 -9.34 -3.08
C VAL A 95 12.48 -9.14 -4.42
N ILE A 96 12.39 -10.13 -5.28
CA ILE A 96 13.14 -10.18 -6.55
C ILE A 96 12.15 -10.47 -7.68
N SER A 97 12.21 -9.69 -8.75
CA SER A 97 11.52 -9.97 -10.02
C SER A 97 12.35 -9.44 -11.17
N LEU A 98 12.55 -10.26 -12.20
CA LEU A 98 13.44 -9.91 -13.32
C LEU A 98 14.85 -9.55 -12.82
N LYS A 99 15.30 -8.32 -13.10
CA LYS A 99 16.57 -7.77 -12.64
C LYS A 99 16.48 -6.90 -11.39
N ASP A 100 15.26 -6.65 -10.93
CA ASP A 100 15.00 -5.75 -9.80
C ASP A 100 15.04 -6.54 -8.49
N THR A 101 15.65 -5.94 -7.48
CA THR A 101 15.68 -6.46 -6.11
C THR A 101 15.33 -5.34 -5.15
N ILE A 102 14.36 -5.58 -4.26
CA ILE A 102 14.03 -4.72 -3.12
C ILE A 102 14.46 -5.47 -1.87
N LEU A 103 15.26 -4.81 -1.04
CA LEU A 103 15.63 -5.28 0.29
C LEU A 103 14.90 -4.46 1.34
N LEU A 104 14.25 -5.13 2.26
CA LEU A 104 13.60 -4.54 3.43
C LEU A 104 14.41 -4.92 4.66
N ASP A 105 14.93 -3.91 5.34
CA ASP A 105 15.80 -4.07 6.51
C ASP A 105 15.06 -3.74 7.81
N ASP A 106 15.61 -4.26 8.93
CA ASP A 106 15.11 -4.00 10.28
C ASP A 106 13.62 -4.34 10.44
N VAL A 107 13.18 -5.47 9.86
CA VAL A 107 11.82 -6.00 9.99
C VAL A 107 11.68 -6.70 11.33
N LEU A 108 10.67 -6.33 12.11
CA LEU A 108 10.31 -7.04 13.34
C LEU A 108 9.09 -7.93 13.11
N ILE A 109 9.03 -9.02 13.86
CA ILE A 109 7.85 -9.88 13.96
C ILE A 109 7.23 -9.65 15.34
N GLY A 110 5.93 -9.34 15.40
CA GLY A 110 5.25 -8.99 16.64
C GLY A 110 3.74 -8.90 16.47
N GLU A 111 3.12 -7.99 17.21
CA GLU A 111 1.68 -7.70 17.11
C GLU A 111 1.46 -6.46 16.25
N VAL A 112 0.55 -6.55 15.27
CA VAL A 112 0.22 -5.44 14.37
C VAL A 112 -1.21 -4.99 14.59
N TRP A 113 -1.37 -3.68 14.83
CA TRP A 113 -2.67 -3.07 15.15
C TRP A 113 -3.00 -1.93 14.20
N LEU A 114 -4.29 -1.83 13.83
CA LEU A 114 -4.83 -0.74 13.04
C LEU A 114 -5.55 0.26 13.96
N ALA A 115 -5.01 1.45 14.09
CA ALA A 115 -5.58 2.57 14.83
C ALA A 115 -6.39 3.46 13.88
N SER A 116 -7.69 3.18 13.76
CA SER A 116 -8.61 3.83 12.82
C SER A 116 -9.62 4.72 13.55
N GLY A 117 -10.18 5.69 12.86
CA GLY A 117 -11.25 6.54 13.36
C GLY A 117 -11.11 8.01 12.94
N GLN A 118 -11.69 8.90 13.75
CA GLN A 118 -11.71 10.32 13.44
C GLN A 118 -10.86 11.16 14.42
N SER A 119 -11.33 12.35 14.81
CA SER A 119 -10.58 13.39 15.51
C SER A 119 -9.81 12.92 16.75
N ASN A 120 -10.39 12.10 17.62
CA ASN A 120 -9.69 11.63 18.81
C ASN A 120 -8.51 10.71 18.45
N MET A 121 -8.69 9.80 17.48
CA MET A 121 -7.60 8.95 17.01
C MET A 121 -6.55 9.76 16.22
N GLN A 122 -6.94 10.84 15.55
CA GLN A 122 -6.03 11.73 14.82
C GLN A 122 -5.24 12.67 15.76
N TRP A 123 -5.68 12.86 17.00
CA TRP A 123 -5.05 13.78 17.95
C TRP A 123 -3.59 13.41 18.19
N LYS A 124 -2.70 14.32 17.89
CA LYS A 124 -1.26 14.07 17.97
C LYS A 124 -0.73 14.18 19.39
N LEU A 125 0.36 13.46 19.68
CA LEU A 125 1.02 13.55 21.01
C LEU A 125 1.48 14.98 21.32
N SER A 126 1.82 15.78 20.30
CA SER A 126 2.18 17.21 20.45
C SER A 126 1.01 18.17 20.69
N ASN A 127 -0.24 17.69 20.76
CA ASN A 127 -1.45 18.53 20.83
C ASN A 127 -1.92 18.76 22.29
N ARG A 128 -1.10 19.35 23.14
CA ARG A 128 -1.45 19.80 24.50
C ARG A 128 -2.04 18.69 25.39
N LEU A 129 -1.27 17.64 25.58
CA LEU A 129 -1.60 16.58 26.55
C LEU A 129 -0.98 16.87 27.93
N VAL A 130 -1.58 16.30 28.96
CA VAL A 130 -0.98 16.30 30.29
C VAL A 130 0.34 15.53 30.25
N ASN A 131 1.42 16.09 30.82
CA ASN A 131 2.77 15.52 30.80
C ASN A 131 3.36 15.27 29.41
N GLN A 132 2.90 15.99 28.41
CA GLN A 132 3.31 15.84 27.00
C GLN A 132 4.82 15.84 26.81
N GLU A 133 5.52 16.82 27.39
CA GLU A 133 6.97 16.96 27.24
C GLU A 133 7.73 15.76 27.80
N GLN A 134 7.33 15.29 28.98
CA GLN A 134 7.91 14.13 29.61
C GLN A 134 7.64 12.84 28.82
N GLU A 135 6.42 12.67 28.30
CA GLU A 135 6.07 11.51 27.46
C GLU A 135 6.86 11.50 26.14
N ILE A 136 7.03 12.65 25.51
CA ILE A 136 7.85 12.78 24.30
C ILE A 136 9.32 12.48 24.60
N ALA A 137 9.88 13.05 25.68
CA ALA A 137 11.28 12.83 26.04
C ALA A 137 11.58 11.35 26.35
N ASN A 138 10.63 10.65 26.94
CA ASN A 138 10.76 9.23 27.32
C ASN A 138 10.33 8.25 26.23
N ALA A 139 9.90 8.71 25.07
CA ALA A 139 9.36 7.86 24.00
C ALA A 139 10.47 7.15 23.21
N ASN A 140 11.31 6.37 23.86
CA ASN A 140 12.41 5.64 23.26
C ASN A 140 12.16 4.13 23.32
N TYR A 141 11.26 3.63 22.45
CA TYR A 141 10.86 2.24 22.37
C TYR A 141 11.22 1.65 21.01
N ASN A 142 12.41 1.07 20.88
CA ASN A 142 12.92 0.54 19.62
C ASN A 142 12.04 -0.57 19.00
N GLN A 143 11.20 -1.22 19.80
CA GLN A 143 10.30 -2.28 19.36
C GLN A 143 8.87 -1.78 19.11
N ILE A 144 8.59 -0.49 19.27
CA ILE A 144 7.34 0.12 18.81
C ILE A 144 7.60 0.82 17.48
N ARG A 145 6.87 0.41 16.46
CA ARG A 145 6.98 0.93 15.11
C ARG A 145 5.65 1.53 14.68
N MET A 146 5.71 2.68 14.05
CA MET A 146 4.56 3.51 13.74
C MET A 146 4.50 3.79 12.25
N PHE A 147 3.35 3.53 11.64
CA PHE A 147 3.06 3.89 10.26
C PHE A 147 1.85 4.83 10.23
N THR A 148 1.92 5.93 9.49
CA THR A 148 0.80 6.86 9.33
C THR A 148 0.35 6.87 7.89
N VAL A 149 -0.93 6.54 7.66
CA VAL A 149 -1.60 6.76 6.39
C VAL A 149 -1.90 8.26 6.28
N PRO A 150 -1.35 8.96 5.28
CA PRO A 150 -1.58 10.40 5.15
C PRO A 150 -3.02 10.72 4.74
N LEU A 151 -3.47 11.92 5.08
CA LEU A 151 -4.77 12.44 4.63
C LEU A 151 -4.68 12.79 3.14
N ASP A 152 -5.13 11.88 2.31
CA ASP A 152 -5.04 12.02 0.87
C ASP A 152 -6.10 11.17 0.16
N LEU A 153 -6.93 11.80 -0.66
CA LEU A 153 -7.96 11.13 -1.46
C LEU A 153 -7.42 10.54 -2.76
N THR A 154 -6.24 10.98 -3.19
CA THR A 154 -5.64 10.52 -4.45
C THR A 154 -4.80 9.26 -4.30
N GLY A 155 -4.37 8.93 -3.08
CA GLY A 155 -3.43 7.85 -2.79
C GLY A 155 -1.97 8.16 -3.16
N GLU A 156 -1.66 9.38 -3.61
CA GLU A 156 -0.29 9.73 -4.02
C GLU A 156 0.65 9.92 -2.82
N LYS A 157 0.16 10.53 -1.75
CA LYS A 157 1.00 10.82 -0.57
C LYS A 157 1.44 9.56 0.17
N ILE A 158 0.65 8.49 0.11
CA ILE A 158 1.01 7.25 0.80
C ILE A 158 2.27 6.60 0.21
N LYS A 159 2.58 6.85 -1.05
CA LYS A 159 3.77 6.34 -1.73
C LYS A 159 5.08 6.75 -1.02
N ASN A 160 5.06 7.86 -0.28
CA ASN A 160 6.19 8.36 0.48
C ASN A 160 6.11 8.03 1.98
N SER A 161 5.08 7.31 2.41
CA SER A 161 4.93 6.89 3.81
C SER A 161 5.89 5.76 4.15
N LYS A 162 6.45 5.80 5.35
CA LYS A 162 7.36 4.78 5.86
C LYS A 162 7.09 4.49 7.33
N TRP A 163 7.43 3.31 7.77
CA TRP A 163 7.47 2.98 9.18
C TRP A 163 8.52 3.82 9.90
N LYS A 164 8.23 4.21 11.13
CA LYS A 164 9.10 4.99 11.98
C LYS A 164 9.27 4.30 13.33
N ILE A 165 10.49 4.31 13.83
CA ILE A 165 10.80 3.84 15.19
C ILE A 165 10.25 4.85 16.19
N SER A 166 9.68 4.38 17.30
CA SER A 166 9.24 5.24 18.40
C SER A 166 10.44 5.90 19.06
N ASN A 167 10.57 7.19 18.93
CA ASN A 167 11.52 8.07 19.59
C ASN A 167 10.92 9.46 19.83
N SER A 168 11.62 10.31 20.55
CA SER A 168 11.16 11.67 20.91
C SER A 168 10.81 12.55 19.69
N GLU A 169 11.36 12.31 18.52
CA GLU A 169 11.06 13.06 17.31
C GLU A 169 9.80 12.51 16.61
N ASN A 170 9.77 11.21 16.39
CA ASN A 170 8.74 10.57 15.56
C ASN A 170 7.37 10.53 16.24
N VAL A 171 7.32 10.40 17.57
CA VAL A 171 6.04 10.31 18.31
C VAL A 171 5.28 11.63 18.34
N LYS A 172 5.94 12.78 18.20
CA LYS A 172 5.29 14.11 18.25
C LYS A 172 4.11 14.24 17.31
N LEU A 173 4.26 13.71 16.09
CA LEU A 173 3.26 13.83 15.03
C LEU A 173 2.37 12.60 14.89
N PHE A 174 2.60 11.58 15.71
CA PHE A 174 1.79 10.37 15.70
C PHE A 174 0.54 10.50 16.57
N SER A 175 -0.47 9.63 16.35
CA SER A 175 -1.68 9.52 17.17
C SER A 175 -1.31 9.29 18.63
N ALA A 176 -1.78 10.15 19.52
CA ALA A 176 -1.57 9.98 20.97
C ALA A 176 -2.25 8.70 21.48
N VAL A 177 -3.51 8.47 21.08
CA VAL A 177 -4.25 7.25 21.47
C VAL A 177 -3.53 6.01 20.96
N GLY A 178 -3.11 6.00 19.69
CA GLY A 178 -2.35 4.90 19.10
C GLY A 178 -1.02 4.65 19.82
N TYR A 179 -0.27 5.72 20.13
CA TYR A 179 0.99 5.62 20.84
C TYR A 179 0.82 5.06 22.27
N PHE A 180 -0.11 5.59 23.07
CA PHE A 180 -0.32 5.10 24.42
C PHE A 180 -0.81 3.66 24.45
N PHE A 181 -1.66 3.28 23.52
CA PHE A 181 -2.08 1.89 23.33
C PHE A 181 -0.88 0.98 23.04
N ALA A 182 -0.05 1.34 22.04
CA ALA A 182 1.11 0.54 21.66
C ALA A 182 2.14 0.46 22.79
N LYS A 183 2.40 1.58 23.49
CA LYS A 183 3.28 1.64 24.67
C LYS A 183 2.79 0.72 25.77
N ARG A 184 1.51 0.80 26.12
CA ARG A 184 0.93 -0.04 27.18
C ARG A 184 1.02 -1.51 26.81
N LEU A 185 0.63 -1.87 25.61
CA LEU A 185 0.66 -3.24 25.14
C LEU A 185 2.10 -3.79 25.13
N HIS A 186 3.06 -3.03 24.59
CA HIS A 186 4.46 -3.43 24.58
C HIS A 186 5.01 -3.69 25.97
N VAL A 187 4.71 -2.82 26.95
CA VAL A 187 5.14 -2.99 28.34
C VAL A 187 4.53 -4.24 28.98
N ASP A 188 3.25 -4.51 28.71
CA ASP A 188 2.53 -5.63 29.33
C ASP A 188 2.95 -7.00 28.78
N ILE A 189 3.23 -7.11 27.47
CA ILE A 189 3.50 -8.42 26.84
C ILE A 189 4.94 -8.59 26.35
N ASN A 190 5.75 -7.54 26.36
CA ASN A 190 7.15 -7.51 25.92
C ASN A 190 7.38 -8.09 24.50
N VAL A 191 6.52 -7.72 23.56
CA VAL A 191 6.55 -8.13 22.15
C VAL A 191 6.68 -6.87 21.27
N PRO A 192 7.37 -6.91 20.10
CA PRO A 192 7.35 -5.81 19.16
C PRO A 192 5.93 -5.43 18.74
N ILE A 193 5.64 -4.13 18.68
CA ILE A 193 4.32 -3.61 18.33
C ILE A 193 4.43 -2.74 17.07
N GLY A 194 3.71 -3.13 16.03
CA GLY A 194 3.45 -2.31 14.85
C GLY A 194 2.08 -1.64 14.99
N ILE A 195 2.04 -0.31 14.85
CA ILE A 195 0.79 0.43 14.89
C ILE A 195 0.60 1.29 13.64
N ILE A 196 -0.47 1.01 12.90
CA ILE A 196 -0.83 1.71 11.66
C ILE A 196 -1.95 2.69 11.99
N ASN A 197 -1.66 3.98 11.94
CA ASN A 197 -2.66 5.03 12.11
C ASN A 197 -3.30 5.38 10.78
N THR A 198 -4.63 5.18 10.68
CA THR A 198 -5.46 5.59 9.56
C THR A 198 -6.68 6.32 10.09
N SER A 199 -6.52 7.59 10.48
CA SER A 199 -7.57 8.40 11.09
C SER A 199 -7.76 9.70 10.33
N TRP A 200 -9.01 10.17 10.27
CA TRP A 200 -9.36 11.42 9.59
C TRP A 200 -10.46 12.15 10.37
N GLY A 201 -10.09 13.22 11.04
CA GLY A 201 -11.01 14.05 11.83
C GLY A 201 -12.13 14.66 10.97
N GLY A 202 -13.33 14.77 11.55
CA GLY A 202 -14.49 15.30 10.87
C GLY A 202 -15.22 14.34 9.93
N THR A 203 -14.74 13.09 9.80
CA THR A 203 -15.41 12.08 8.98
C THR A 203 -16.56 11.43 9.73
N ARG A 204 -17.58 11.01 8.97
CA ARG A 204 -18.70 10.22 9.49
C ARG A 204 -18.33 8.73 9.52
N VAL A 205 -19.07 7.93 10.29
CA VAL A 205 -18.86 6.48 10.42
C VAL A 205 -19.02 5.75 9.09
N GLU A 206 -19.82 6.27 8.19
CA GLU A 206 -20.02 5.70 6.85
C GLU A 206 -18.73 5.65 6.04
N ALA A 207 -17.84 6.64 6.19
CA ALA A 207 -16.52 6.65 5.53
C ALA A 207 -15.60 5.50 5.99
N TRP A 208 -15.88 4.90 7.14
CA TRP A 208 -15.14 3.79 7.75
C TRP A 208 -15.85 2.45 7.62
N THR A 209 -17.01 2.45 6.94
CA THR A 209 -17.83 1.25 6.75
C THR A 209 -17.73 0.78 5.30
N SER A 210 -17.51 -0.51 5.07
CA SER A 210 -17.43 -1.04 3.71
C SER A 210 -18.74 -0.79 2.94
N LEU A 211 -18.63 -0.46 1.65
CA LEU A 211 -19.77 -0.22 0.78
C LEU A 211 -20.74 -1.42 0.78
N LYS A 212 -20.20 -2.65 0.81
CA LYS A 212 -21.01 -3.88 0.93
C LYS A 212 -21.88 -3.84 2.18
N LYS A 213 -21.34 -3.40 3.33
CA LYS A 213 -22.12 -3.31 4.58
C LYS A 213 -23.12 -2.18 4.54
N LEU A 214 -22.73 -1.00 4.05
CA LEU A 214 -23.64 0.14 3.89
C LEU A 214 -24.86 -0.21 3.07
N ARG A 215 -24.71 -0.95 1.98
CA ARG A 215 -25.82 -1.40 1.12
C ARG A 215 -26.84 -2.31 1.83
N THR A 216 -26.49 -2.91 2.97
CA THR A 216 -27.40 -3.74 3.77
C THR A 216 -28.21 -2.96 4.82
N LEU A 217 -27.92 -1.68 5.02
CA LEU A 217 -28.54 -0.86 6.06
C LEU A 217 -29.58 0.08 5.46
N ASN A 218 -30.80 0.07 6.02
CA ASN A 218 -31.86 0.97 5.55
C ASN A 218 -31.52 2.45 5.77
N ALA A 219 -30.83 2.77 6.87
CA ALA A 219 -30.44 4.13 7.23
C ALA A 219 -29.43 4.79 6.27
N THR A 220 -28.80 4.02 5.39
CA THR A 220 -27.78 4.51 4.46
C THR A 220 -28.23 4.53 3.00
N LYS A 221 -29.53 4.25 2.72
CA LYS A 221 -30.05 4.19 1.35
C LYS A 221 -29.82 5.47 0.56
N ASP A 222 -30.08 6.63 1.15
CA ASP A 222 -29.89 7.92 0.48
C ASP A 222 -28.43 8.20 0.16
N ILE A 223 -27.52 7.81 1.07
CA ILE A 223 -26.08 7.95 0.88
C ILE A 223 -25.64 7.09 -0.30
N ILE A 224 -26.11 5.84 -0.34
CA ILE A 224 -25.78 4.89 -1.42
C ILE A 224 -26.32 5.39 -2.76
N SER A 225 -27.57 5.83 -2.81
CA SER A 225 -28.17 6.39 -4.03
C SER A 225 -27.35 7.55 -4.59
N ASN A 226 -26.91 8.47 -3.74
CA ASN A 226 -26.08 9.61 -4.14
C ASN A 226 -24.69 9.18 -4.62
N LEU A 227 -24.08 8.16 -4.02
CA LEU A 227 -22.80 7.61 -4.45
C LEU A 227 -22.91 6.96 -5.83
N ASP A 228 -23.95 6.16 -6.06
CA ASP A 228 -24.19 5.48 -7.34
C ASP A 228 -24.45 6.50 -8.46
N LEU A 229 -25.28 7.54 -8.23
CA LEU A 229 -25.51 8.63 -9.18
C LEU A 229 -24.23 9.39 -9.54
N ASN A 230 -23.37 9.66 -8.56
CA ASN A 230 -22.10 10.35 -8.81
C ASN A 230 -21.11 9.45 -9.58
N ALA A 231 -21.11 8.16 -9.33
CA ALA A 231 -20.29 7.20 -10.06
C ALA A 231 -20.70 7.12 -11.55
N ASP A 232 -22.01 7.07 -11.81
CA ASP A 232 -22.55 7.04 -13.17
C ASP A 232 -22.26 8.35 -13.94
N ASN A 233 -22.41 9.50 -13.29
CA ASN A 233 -22.07 10.80 -13.87
C ASN A 233 -20.59 10.90 -14.20
N ASN A 234 -19.69 10.42 -13.33
CA ASN A 234 -18.25 10.43 -13.58
C ASN A 234 -17.86 9.50 -14.74
N GLN A 235 -18.50 8.33 -14.86
CA GLN A 235 -18.27 7.42 -16.00
C GLN A 235 -18.75 8.03 -17.31
N ASN A 236 -19.92 8.68 -17.31
CA ASN A 236 -20.45 9.34 -18.51
C ASN A 236 -19.58 10.53 -18.93
N ASN A 237 -19.12 11.35 -18.00
CA ASN A 237 -18.19 12.47 -18.28
C ASN A 237 -16.86 11.97 -18.86
N LYS A 238 -16.33 10.84 -18.34
CA LYS A 238 -15.11 10.23 -18.90
C LYS A 238 -15.32 9.75 -20.32
N LYS A 239 -16.42 9.06 -20.61
CA LYS A 239 -16.76 8.61 -21.98
C LYS A 239 -16.90 9.76 -22.97
N VAL A 240 -17.51 10.89 -22.54
CA VAL A 240 -17.65 12.08 -23.38
C VAL A 240 -16.30 12.73 -23.65
N ASN A 241 -15.43 12.82 -22.66
CA ASN A 241 -14.08 13.37 -22.85
C ASN A 241 -13.21 12.48 -23.73
N ASP A 242 -13.28 11.16 -23.58
CA ASP A 242 -12.55 10.19 -24.41
C ASP A 242 -13.08 10.17 -25.87
N ALA A 243 -14.34 10.54 -26.11
CA ALA A 243 -14.95 10.64 -27.45
C ALA A 243 -14.61 11.97 -28.15
N ASN A 244 -14.18 12.99 -27.42
CA ASN A 244 -13.83 14.32 -27.95
C ASN A 244 -12.31 14.54 -28.08
N ALA A 245 -11.49 13.54 -27.74
CA ALA A 245 -10.03 13.55 -27.85
C ALA A 245 -9.57 12.74 -29.06
#